data_9e992a6c176752e06e19b01ab9210e2a
#
_entry.id   9e992a6c176752e06e19b01ab9210e2a
#
_cell.length_a   1.000
_cell.length_b   1.000
_cell.length_c   1.000
_cell.angle_alpha   90.00
_cell.angle_beta   90.00
_cell.angle_gamma   90.00
#
_symmetry.space_group_name_H-M   'P 1'
#
loop_
_entity.id
_entity.type
_entity.pdbx_description
1 polymer ?
#
loop_
_entity_poly.entity_id
_entity_poly.type
_entity_poly.pdbx_seq_one_letter_code
_entity_poly.pdbx_strand_id
1 'polypeptide(L)'
;LYLHPYMAVYSSAKSALLHYSLALDEELAHKNKDVRVLSVCPGPTESNFFDKNTQEKFGSSQKFMMSSEDAAKEIIKMIEKKKRFSIIGFRNKLSMFLINLLPISLQLKLAGIILRKVIK
;
A
#
# COMPACT_ATOMS: atom_id res chain seq x y z
N LEU A 1 -7.64 -0.67 3.23
CA LEU A 1 -6.74 -1.81 3.39
C LEU A 1 -7.09 -2.92 2.41
N TYR A 2 -6.10 -3.40 1.69
CA TYR A 2 -6.30 -4.55 0.82
C TYR A 2 -6.31 -5.83 1.64
N LEU A 3 -7.38 -6.59 1.51
CA LEU A 3 -7.42 -7.97 1.97
C LEU A 3 -6.73 -8.85 0.94
N HIS A 4 -5.76 -9.62 1.38
CA HIS A 4 -4.96 -10.48 0.50
C HIS A 4 -5.18 -11.95 0.85
N PRO A 5 -6.18 -12.61 0.24
CA PRO A 5 -6.28 -14.07 0.31
C PRO A 5 -4.95 -14.70 -0.12
N TYR A 6 -4.58 -15.80 0.50
CA TYR A 6 -3.29 -16.49 0.29
C TYR A 6 -2.05 -15.77 0.83
N MET A 7 -2.20 -14.54 1.35
CA MET A 7 -1.15 -13.76 2.00
C MET A 7 -1.60 -13.24 3.36
N ALA A 8 -2.34 -14.04 4.11
CA ALA A 8 -2.99 -13.63 5.35
C ALA A 8 -2.01 -13.11 6.40
N VAL A 9 -0.91 -13.80 6.62
CA VAL A 9 0.11 -13.38 7.60
C VAL A 9 0.75 -12.06 7.18
N TYR A 10 1.11 -11.92 5.91
CA TYR A 10 1.71 -10.70 5.37
C TYR A 10 0.75 -9.51 5.52
N SER A 11 -0.49 -9.64 5.08
CA SER A 11 -1.46 -8.55 5.16
C SER A 11 -1.82 -8.20 6.61
N SER A 12 -1.90 -9.19 7.50
CA SER A 12 -2.12 -8.95 8.93
C SER A 12 -0.96 -8.17 9.55
N ALA A 13 0.27 -8.56 9.28
CA ALA A 13 1.46 -7.86 9.78
C ALA A 13 1.53 -6.41 9.28
N LYS A 14 1.25 -6.18 8.00
CA LYS A 14 1.24 -4.83 7.42
C LYS A 14 0.11 -3.96 7.96
N SER A 15 -1.07 -4.54 8.18
CA SER A 15 -2.19 -3.83 8.80
C SER A 15 -1.90 -3.46 10.25
N ALA A 16 -1.31 -4.36 11.01
CA ALA A 16 -0.91 -4.09 12.39
C ALA A 16 0.11 -2.95 12.47
N LEU A 17 1.11 -2.96 11.58
CA LEU A 17 2.10 -1.89 11.51
C LEU A 17 1.46 -0.53 11.18
N LEU A 18 0.53 -0.49 10.24
CA LEU A 18 -0.19 0.72 9.88
C LEU A 18 -0.99 1.27 11.06
N HIS A 19 -1.81 0.44 11.69
CA HIS A 19 -2.63 0.87 12.83
C HIS A 19 -1.77 1.35 14.00
N TYR A 20 -0.70 0.63 14.30
CA TYR A 20 0.26 1.04 15.32
C TYR A 20 0.86 2.42 15.02
N SER A 21 1.32 2.63 13.78
CA SER A 21 1.94 3.89 13.36
C SER A 21 0.99 5.07 13.43
N LEU A 22 -0.27 4.88 13.00
CA LEU A 22 -1.28 5.94 13.05
C LEU A 22 -1.64 6.30 14.49
N ALA A 23 -1.80 5.32 15.36
CA ALA A 23 -2.09 5.55 16.78
C ALA A 23 -0.92 6.26 17.47
N LEU A 24 0.30 5.81 17.21
CA LEU A 24 1.50 6.41 17.78
C LEU A 24 1.68 7.87 17.34
N ASP A 25 1.42 8.19 16.06
CA ASP A 25 1.49 9.57 15.58
C ASP A 25 0.49 10.48 16.33
N GLU A 26 -0.72 10.01 16.59
CA GLU A 26 -1.72 10.75 17.35
C GLU A 26 -1.29 10.99 18.80
N GLU A 27 -0.75 9.95 19.44
CA GLU A 27 -0.24 10.08 20.82
C GLU A 27 0.90 11.08 20.93
N LEU A 28 1.83 11.08 19.96
CA LEU A 28 2.94 12.02 19.92
C LEU A 28 2.47 13.45 19.67
N ALA A 29 1.51 13.62 18.77
CA ALA A 29 0.91 14.92 18.49
C ALA A 29 0.21 15.50 19.74
N HIS A 30 -0.52 14.66 20.46
CA HIS A 30 -1.20 15.08 21.71
C HIS A 30 -0.21 15.50 22.81
N LYS A 31 0.95 14.86 22.86
CA LYS A 31 2.00 15.20 23.82
C LYS A 31 2.88 16.38 23.38
N ASN A 32 2.50 17.09 22.32
CA ASN A 32 3.27 18.22 21.74
C ASN A 32 4.74 17.86 21.44
N LYS A 33 4.96 16.65 20.92
CA LYS A 33 6.30 16.24 20.50
C LYS A 33 6.54 16.69 19.06
N ASP A 34 7.72 17.20 18.78
CA ASP A 34 8.18 17.54 17.42
C ASP A 34 8.52 16.31 16.58
N VAL A 35 8.07 15.15 17.01
CA VAL A 35 8.27 13.87 16.31
C VAL A 35 6.97 13.44 15.69
N ARG A 36 7.01 13.06 14.44
CA ARG A 36 5.87 12.56 13.69
C ARG A 36 6.16 11.15 13.18
N VAL A 37 5.12 10.35 13.13
CA VAL A 37 5.17 9.02 12.50
C VAL A 37 4.31 9.07 11.24
N LEU A 38 4.97 9.03 10.09
CA LEU A 38 4.31 9.14 8.79
C LEU A 38 4.24 7.75 8.15
N SER A 39 3.05 7.36 7.73
CA SER A 39 2.81 6.06 7.12
C SER A 39 2.59 6.20 5.63
N VAL A 40 3.34 5.46 4.84
CA VAL A 40 3.24 5.46 3.39
C VAL A 40 2.90 4.06 2.88
N CYS A 41 1.93 3.99 1.98
CA CYS A 41 1.58 2.78 1.26
C CYS A 41 1.98 2.96 -0.21
N PRO A 42 3.16 2.50 -0.63
CA PRO A 42 3.50 2.48 -2.04
C PRO A 42 2.65 1.41 -2.73
N GLY A 43 2.11 1.75 -3.89
CA GLY A 43 1.52 0.76 -4.77
C GLY A 43 2.59 -0.09 -5.46
N PRO A 44 2.22 -0.86 -6.48
CA PRO A 44 3.19 -1.58 -7.28
C PRO A 44 4.27 -0.63 -7.82
N THR A 45 5.50 -0.85 -7.38
CA THR A 45 6.66 -0.02 -7.72
C THR A 45 7.74 -0.91 -8.29
N GLU A 46 8.43 -0.44 -9.29
CA GLU A 46 9.61 -1.14 -9.83
C GLU A 46 10.66 -1.30 -8.75
N SER A 47 10.92 -2.53 -8.39
CA SER A 47 11.92 -2.88 -7.38
C SER A 47 12.38 -4.32 -7.57
N ASN A 48 13.48 -4.68 -6.95
CA ASN A 48 14.00 -6.04 -6.93
C ASN A 48 13.32 -6.94 -5.87
N PHE A 49 12.18 -6.51 -5.33
CA PHE A 49 11.46 -7.25 -4.29
C PHE A 49 10.91 -8.60 -4.79
N PHE A 50 10.48 -8.64 -6.05
CA PHE A 50 10.07 -9.89 -6.70
C PHE A 50 11.17 -10.37 -7.66
N ASP A 51 11.33 -11.67 -7.77
CA ASP A 51 12.19 -12.25 -8.78
C ASP A 51 11.64 -12.00 -10.20
N LYS A 52 12.49 -12.17 -11.22
CA LYS A 52 12.12 -11.92 -12.62
C LYS A 52 10.90 -12.74 -13.06
N ASN A 53 10.82 -14.00 -12.62
CA ASN A 53 9.70 -14.88 -12.97
C ASN A 53 8.37 -14.39 -12.40
N THR A 54 8.39 -13.84 -11.20
CA THR A 54 7.20 -13.28 -10.56
C THR A 54 6.83 -11.94 -11.20
N GLN A 55 7.82 -11.13 -11.59
CA GLN A 55 7.59 -9.88 -12.31
C GLN A 55 6.93 -10.14 -13.68
N GLU A 56 7.35 -11.15 -14.41
CA GLU A 56 6.75 -11.54 -15.70
C GLU A 56 5.28 -11.96 -15.56
N LYS A 57 4.91 -12.61 -14.44
CA LYS A 57 3.51 -12.97 -14.16
C LYS A 57 2.60 -11.78 -13.94
N PHE A 58 3.13 -10.65 -13.54
CA PHE A 58 2.38 -9.39 -13.44
C PHE A 58 2.16 -8.73 -14.81
N GLY A 59 2.81 -9.19 -15.87
CA GLY A 59 2.56 -8.91 -17.29
C GLY A 59 2.17 -7.46 -17.60
N SER A 60 0.94 -7.25 -18.05
CA SER A 60 0.40 -5.92 -18.37
C SER A 60 0.38 -4.94 -17.19
N SER A 61 0.49 -5.42 -15.96
CA SER A 61 0.56 -4.57 -14.76
C SER A 61 1.90 -3.83 -14.65
N GLN A 62 2.95 -4.29 -15.32
CA GLN A 62 4.24 -3.58 -15.35
C GLN A 62 4.12 -2.18 -15.95
N LYS A 63 3.22 -1.99 -16.93
CA LYS A 63 2.96 -0.66 -17.52
C LYS A 63 2.37 0.34 -16.52
N PHE A 64 1.86 -0.14 -15.40
CA PHE A 64 1.22 0.68 -14.37
C PHE A 64 2.05 0.77 -13.10
N MET A 65 3.23 0.14 -13.07
CA MET A 65 4.16 0.29 -11.96
C MET A 65 4.79 1.68 -11.99
N MET A 66 4.84 2.30 -10.83
CA MET A 66 5.56 3.55 -10.66
C MET A 66 7.05 3.30 -10.59
N SER A 67 7.86 4.17 -11.18
CA SER A 67 9.30 4.09 -11.02
C SER A 67 9.71 4.36 -9.56
N SER A 68 10.84 3.78 -9.14
CA SER A 68 11.36 4.02 -7.78
C SER A 68 11.64 5.49 -7.52
N GLU A 69 12.09 6.22 -8.54
CA GLU A 69 12.38 7.66 -8.43
C GLU A 69 11.12 8.49 -8.22
N ASP A 70 10.05 8.22 -8.97
CA ASP A 70 8.78 8.92 -8.82
C ASP A 70 8.12 8.62 -7.49
N ALA A 71 8.19 7.37 -7.03
CA ALA A 71 7.72 6.99 -5.71
C ALA A 71 8.48 7.75 -4.61
N ALA A 72 9.80 7.83 -4.71
CA ALA A 72 10.63 8.57 -3.76
C ALA A 72 10.29 10.06 -3.74
N LYS A 73 10.05 10.67 -4.88
CA LYS A 73 9.63 12.09 -4.98
C LYS A 73 8.30 12.34 -4.27
N GLU A 74 7.32 11.46 -4.46
CA GLU A 74 6.02 11.58 -3.77
C GLU A 74 6.16 11.39 -2.25
N ILE A 75 7.02 10.47 -1.82
CA ILE A 75 7.30 10.25 -0.39
C ILE A 75 7.93 11.49 0.22
N ILE A 76 8.89 12.10 -0.44
CA ILE A 76 9.54 13.35 0.02
C ILE A 76 8.51 14.47 0.17
N LYS A 77 7.63 14.65 -0.82
CA LYS A 77 6.54 15.64 -0.73
C LYS A 77 5.61 15.37 0.45
N MET A 78 5.31 14.11 0.71
CA MET A 78 4.51 13.71 1.87
C MET A 78 5.18 14.09 3.17
N ILE A 79 6.49 13.85 3.30
CA ILE A 79 7.29 14.19 4.47
C ILE A 79 7.30 15.72 4.70
N GLU A 80 7.55 16.49 3.65
CA GLU A 80 7.56 17.95 3.70
C GLU A 80 6.21 18.53 4.15
N LYS A 81 5.11 17.93 3.70
CA LYS A 81 3.75 18.32 4.10
C LYS A 81 3.30 17.74 5.45
N LYS A 82 4.13 16.96 6.11
CA LYS A 82 3.81 16.25 7.37
C LYS A 82 2.50 15.48 7.30
N LYS A 83 2.24 14.82 6.18
CA LYS A 83 1.02 14.05 5.95
C LYS A 83 1.09 12.73 6.73
N ARG A 84 0.19 12.54 7.68
CA ARG A 84 0.13 11.34 8.55
C ARG A 84 0.09 10.03 7.77
N PHE A 85 -0.68 10.00 6.70
CA PHE A 85 -0.87 8.82 5.87
C PHE A 85 -1.00 9.21 4.40
N SER A 86 -0.35 8.47 3.52
CA SER A 86 -0.53 8.63 2.09
C SER A 86 -0.37 7.32 1.33
N ILE A 87 -1.20 7.18 0.33
CA ILE A 87 -1.07 6.13 -0.69
C ILE A 87 -0.34 6.76 -1.87
N ILE A 88 0.74 6.14 -2.30
CA ILE A 88 1.55 6.64 -3.40
C ILE A 88 0.94 6.22 -4.73
N GLY A 89 0.84 7.18 -5.64
CA GLY A 89 0.27 6.99 -6.97
C GLY A 89 -1.23 7.26 -7.05
N PHE A 90 -1.64 8.09 -8.00
CA PHE A 90 -3.05 8.47 -8.20
C PHE A 90 -3.94 7.26 -8.48
N ARG A 91 -3.47 6.33 -9.31
CA ARG A 91 -4.22 5.10 -9.63
C ARG A 91 -4.44 4.23 -8.41
N ASN A 92 -3.44 4.11 -7.56
CA ASN A 92 -3.54 3.35 -6.33
C ASN A 92 -4.52 3.99 -5.35
N LYS A 93 -4.49 5.31 -5.23
CA LYS A 93 -5.47 6.06 -4.42
C LYS A 93 -6.89 5.81 -4.89
N LEU A 94 -7.12 5.91 -6.21
CA LEU A 94 -8.44 5.70 -6.79
C LEU A 94 -8.91 4.25 -6.61
N SER A 95 -8.03 3.29 -6.87
CA SER A 95 -8.34 1.86 -6.71
C SER A 95 -8.70 1.52 -5.26
N MET A 96 -7.93 2.03 -4.30
CA MET A 96 -8.23 1.85 -2.86
C MET A 96 -9.56 2.46 -2.48
N PHE A 97 -9.85 3.65 -2.94
CA PHE A 97 -11.12 4.31 -2.67
C PHE A 97 -12.30 3.49 -3.20
N LEU A 98 -12.22 3.03 -4.45
CA LEU A 98 -13.29 2.24 -5.07
C LEU A 98 -13.47 0.89 -4.39
N ILE A 99 -12.39 0.20 -4.05
CA ILE A 99 -12.45 -1.10 -3.37
C ILE A 99 -13.06 -0.95 -1.97
N ASN A 100 -12.71 0.09 -1.24
CA ASN A 100 -13.23 0.33 0.10
C ASN A 100 -14.73 0.65 0.13
N LEU A 101 -15.33 1.03 -1.00
CA LEU A 101 -16.77 1.19 -1.13
C LEU A 101 -17.52 -0.14 -1.24
N LEU A 102 -16.83 -1.23 -1.54
CA LEU A 102 -17.44 -2.56 -1.71
C LEU A 102 -17.61 -3.29 -0.37
N PRO A 103 -18.63 -4.16 -0.25
CA PRO A 103 -18.72 -5.07 0.88
C PRO A 103 -17.50 -5.98 1.01
N ILE A 104 -17.14 -6.35 2.23
CA ILE A 104 -15.96 -7.20 2.49
C ILE A 104 -15.96 -8.49 1.68
N SER A 105 -17.12 -9.14 1.57
CA SER A 105 -17.26 -10.38 0.79
C SER A 105 -16.87 -10.19 -0.68
N LEU A 106 -17.24 -9.07 -1.27
CA LEU A 106 -16.91 -8.75 -2.66
C LEU A 106 -15.43 -8.38 -2.82
N GLN A 107 -14.87 -7.63 -1.88
CA GLN A 107 -13.43 -7.32 -1.83
C GLN A 107 -12.59 -8.61 -1.82
N LEU A 108 -12.95 -9.56 -0.96
CA LEU A 108 -12.26 -10.86 -0.86
C LEU A 108 -12.34 -11.68 -2.15
N LYS A 109 -13.52 -11.71 -2.79
CA LYS A 109 -13.69 -12.41 -4.06
C LYS A 109 -12.82 -11.82 -5.16
N LEU A 110 -12.85 -10.49 -5.32
CA LEU A 110 -12.05 -9.81 -6.35
C LEU A 110 -10.56 -9.97 -6.11
N ALA A 111 -10.10 -9.76 -4.88
CA ALA A 111 -8.71 -9.97 -4.50
C ALA A 111 -8.27 -11.43 -4.72
N GLY A 112 -9.14 -12.39 -4.37
CA GLY A 112 -8.87 -13.81 -4.58
C GLY A 112 -8.74 -14.20 -6.05
N ILE A 113 -9.56 -13.62 -6.93
CA ILE A 113 -9.46 -13.84 -8.38
C ILE A 113 -8.12 -13.33 -8.92
N ILE A 114 -7.74 -12.12 -8.54
CA ILE A 114 -6.49 -11.50 -9.00
C ILE A 114 -5.28 -12.30 -8.50
N LEU A 115 -5.24 -12.60 -7.20
CA LEU A 115 -4.10 -13.29 -6.60
C LEU A 115 -3.95 -14.74 -7.06
N ARG A 116 -5.04 -15.44 -7.31
CA ARG A 116 -4.98 -16.80 -7.91
C ARG A 116 -4.34 -16.81 -9.27
N LYS A 117 -4.55 -15.79 -10.09
CA LYS A 117 -3.90 -15.66 -11.40
C LYS A 117 -2.39 -15.39 -11.28
N VAL A 118 -1.96 -14.71 -10.23
CA VAL A 118 -0.56 -14.36 -10.00
C VAL A 118 0.20 -15.53 -9.36
N ILE A 119 -0.40 -16.24 -8.41
CA ILE A 119 0.24 -17.33 -7.66
C ILE A 119 0.33 -18.62 -8.50
N LYS A 120 -0.57 -18.85 -9.42
CA LYS A 120 -0.50 -19.95 -10.38
C LYS A 120 0.42 -19.60 -11.54
#